data_e3febdaf79cf0055d2459a129ac017dd
#
_entry.id   e3febdaf79cf0055d2459a129ac017dd
#
_cell.length_a   1.000
_cell.length_b   1.000
_cell.length_c   1.000
_cell.angle_alpha   90.00
_cell.angle_beta   90.00
_cell.angle_gamma   90.00
#
_symmetry.space_group_name_H-M   'P 1'
#
loop_
_entity.id
_entity.type
_entity.pdbx_description
1 polymer ?
#
loop_
_entity_poly.entity_id
_entity_poly.type
_entity_poly.pdbx_seq_one_letter_code
_entity_poly.pdbx_strand_id
1 'polypeptide(L)'
;MEQVYYYIYNVSISFYYIFDVDFSSSFLCQGLDNVNILEEASFVEVDTIYGKPSDKLTCGKIAGVDCVLLSRHDRNHTTPPSNVNYRANMLALKEAGCTVVIATTACGSLNESYAPGQLAILDDFIDRTTKRTQTYFDGSHPERFGRICHMPMYPAFSEELRAILIAECQELALSFHDKATIVSIEGPRFSSRAESKSFQQMHAHLINMTTCPEAVLAKELGMPYASIGIITDYDCWRETKDAHHVDVESVLAMFRANLTKVTSLIVNTIPKVAAYDWKLVVEKSEKLVKNSLL
;
A
#
# COMPACT_ATOMS: atom_id res chain seq x y z
N MET A 1 -34.09 -5.85 -17.99
CA MET A 1 -33.17 -5.23 -17.01
C MET A 1 -31.87 -4.96 -17.73
N GLU A 2 -31.72 -3.73 -18.21
CA GLU A 2 -30.56 -3.31 -19.01
C GLU A 2 -29.37 -3.06 -18.08
N GLN A 3 -28.29 -3.78 -18.32
CA GLN A 3 -26.98 -3.47 -17.74
C GLN A 3 -26.46 -2.19 -18.39
N VAL A 4 -26.42 -1.11 -17.65
CA VAL A 4 -25.81 0.14 -18.09
C VAL A 4 -24.29 0.00 -17.94
N TYR A 5 -23.64 -0.33 -19.05
CA TYR A 5 -22.18 -0.21 -19.15
C TYR A 5 -21.85 1.25 -19.40
N TYR A 6 -21.34 1.93 -18.39
CA TYR A 6 -20.70 3.23 -18.59
C TYR A 6 -19.33 3.03 -19.21
N TYR A 7 -19.24 3.22 -20.52
CA TYR A 7 -17.97 3.42 -21.21
C TYR A 7 -17.48 4.83 -20.88
N ILE A 8 -16.48 4.94 -20.01
CA ILE A 8 -15.74 6.18 -19.83
C ILE A 8 -14.65 6.22 -20.89
N TYR A 9 -14.98 6.76 -22.08
CA TYR A 9 -14.00 7.21 -23.05
C TYR A 9 -13.65 8.67 -22.70
N ASN A 10 -12.62 8.85 -21.90
CA ASN A 10 -11.75 10.04 -21.93
C ASN A 10 -10.49 9.68 -21.16
N VAL A 11 -9.33 9.91 -21.77
CA VAL A 11 -8.01 9.71 -21.17
C VAL A 11 -7.83 10.75 -20.06
N SER A 12 -8.42 10.51 -18.92
CA SER A 12 -8.12 11.20 -17.67
C SER A 12 -7.14 10.32 -16.91
N ILE A 13 -5.95 10.85 -16.68
CA ILE A 13 -4.94 10.18 -15.86
C ILE A 13 -5.52 10.17 -14.43
N SER A 14 -5.97 9.01 -13.99
CA SER A 14 -6.55 8.85 -12.66
C SER A 14 -5.49 8.27 -11.71
N PHE A 15 -5.27 8.93 -10.58
CA PHE A 15 -4.29 8.55 -9.57
C PHE A 15 -4.99 7.90 -8.38
N TYR A 16 -4.31 6.97 -7.70
CA TYR A 16 -4.97 6.12 -6.73
C TYR A 16 -4.12 5.86 -5.50
N TYR A 17 -4.79 5.86 -4.37
CA TYR A 17 -4.21 5.59 -3.07
C TYR A 17 -4.89 4.39 -2.43
N ILE A 18 -4.08 3.47 -1.93
CA ILE A 18 -4.52 2.58 -0.87
C ILE A 18 -4.06 3.20 0.43
N PHE A 19 -4.99 3.79 1.15
CA PHE A 19 -4.77 4.17 2.53
C PHE A 19 -5.08 2.98 3.43
N ASP A 20 -4.11 2.59 4.21
CA ASP A 20 -4.35 1.89 5.45
C ASP A 20 -4.73 2.95 6.49
N VAL A 21 -5.90 3.57 6.28
CA VAL A 21 -6.49 4.43 7.30
C VAL A 21 -7.22 3.52 8.25
N ASP A 22 -6.48 3.07 9.22
CA ASP A 22 -6.94 2.33 10.36
C ASP A 22 -7.83 3.20 11.24
N PHE A 23 -9.10 3.43 10.82
CA PHE A 23 -10.05 4.21 11.62
C PHE A 23 -11.47 3.73 11.47
N SER A 24 -11.80 2.81 12.32
CA SER A 24 -13.10 2.81 12.93
C SER A 24 -13.04 2.08 14.25
N SER A 25 -12.96 2.79 15.26
CA SER A 25 -13.67 2.40 16.45
C SER A 25 -14.43 3.59 16.94
N SER A 26 -15.71 3.41 17.17
CA SER A 26 -16.66 4.36 17.74
C SER A 26 -16.23 4.94 19.10
N PHE A 27 -15.00 4.76 19.51
CA PHE A 27 -14.48 5.23 20.79
C PHE A 27 -13.34 6.26 20.70
N LEU A 28 -12.83 6.59 19.49
CA LEU A 28 -11.65 7.44 19.36
C LEU A 28 -11.71 8.46 18.23
N CYS A 29 -12.88 8.75 17.68
CA CYS A 29 -13.13 9.73 16.61
C CYS A 29 -13.17 11.19 17.10
N GLN A 30 -12.19 11.64 17.87
CA GLN A 30 -12.05 13.08 18.13
C GLN A 30 -10.73 13.59 17.52
N GLY A 31 -10.66 13.67 16.20
CA GLY A 31 -9.52 14.32 15.57
C GLY A 31 -9.23 13.95 14.11
N LEU A 32 -9.80 12.89 13.57
CA LEU A 32 -9.55 12.42 12.20
C LEU A 32 -10.74 12.54 11.25
N ASP A 33 -11.93 12.76 11.78
CA ASP A 33 -13.14 13.06 11.01
C ASP A 33 -13.00 14.36 10.18
N ASN A 34 -11.90 15.10 10.37
CA ASN A 34 -11.59 16.35 9.66
C ASN A 34 -10.53 16.22 8.55
N VAL A 35 -9.92 15.05 8.32
CA VAL A 35 -9.01 14.89 7.18
C VAL A 35 -9.79 14.32 5.99
N ASN A 36 -10.79 15.06 5.55
CA ASN A 36 -11.43 14.82 4.26
C ASN A 36 -10.45 15.32 3.18
N ILE A 37 -9.48 14.47 2.82
CA ILE A 37 -8.49 14.81 1.80
C ILE A 37 -9.07 14.74 0.38
N LEU A 38 -10.24 14.12 0.22
CA LEU A 38 -10.96 14.03 -1.04
C LEU A 38 -12.02 15.12 -1.12
N GLU A 39 -11.90 15.96 -2.12
CA GLU A 39 -12.95 16.85 -2.59
C GLU A 39 -13.96 16.05 -3.44
N GLU A 40 -15.24 16.40 -3.37
CA GLU A 40 -16.32 15.79 -4.15
C GLU A 40 -16.42 14.25 -3.99
N ALA A 41 -16.18 13.76 -2.79
CA ALA A 41 -16.09 12.33 -2.51
C ALA A 41 -17.41 11.58 -2.81
N SER A 42 -17.30 10.46 -3.51
CA SER A 42 -18.40 9.54 -3.80
C SER A 42 -17.97 8.09 -3.57
N PHE A 43 -18.93 7.21 -3.25
CA PHE A 43 -18.64 5.80 -3.00
C PHE A 43 -19.09 4.95 -4.19
N VAL A 44 -18.20 4.07 -4.66
CA VAL A 44 -18.47 3.14 -5.76
C VAL A 44 -18.34 1.72 -5.25
N GLU A 45 -19.41 0.93 -5.36
CA GLU A 45 -19.34 -0.51 -5.12
C GLU A 45 -18.81 -1.21 -6.38
N VAL A 46 -17.83 -2.07 -6.17
CA VAL A 46 -17.20 -2.84 -7.25
C VAL A 46 -17.27 -4.32 -6.90
N ASP A 47 -17.58 -5.14 -7.90
CA ASP A 47 -17.51 -6.59 -7.83
C ASP A 47 -16.50 -7.05 -8.89
N THR A 48 -15.44 -7.73 -8.48
CA THR A 48 -14.43 -8.27 -9.37
C THR A 48 -14.62 -9.77 -9.57
N ILE A 49 -13.91 -10.36 -10.53
CA ILE A 49 -13.90 -11.84 -10.70
C ILE A 49 -13.34 -12.58 -9.47
N TYR A 50 -12.65 -11.88 -8.56
CA TYR A 50 -12.16 -12.40 -7.28
C TYR A 50 -13.08 -12.02 -6.10
N GLY A 51 -14.30 -11.52 -6.38
CA GLY A 51 -15.24 -11.04 -5.39
C GLY A 51 -15.06 -9.56 -5.06
N LYS A 52 -15.64 -9.14 -3.95
CA LYS A 52 -15.60 -7.75 -3.51
C LYS A 52 -14.24 -7.37 -2.93
N PRO A 53 -13.77 -6.12 -3.18
CA PRO A 53 -12.65 -5.55 -2.43
C PRO A 53 -13.03 -5.37 -0.96
N SER A 54 -12.05 -5.04 -0.14
CA SER A 54 -12.22 -4.88 1.33
C SER A 54 -13.25 -3.82 1.70
N ASP A 55 -13.42 -2.79 0.87
CA ASP A 55 -14.40 -1.72 1.05
C ASP A 55 -14.86 -1.17 -0.31
N LYS A 56 -15.88 -0.30 -0.29
CA LYS A 56 -16.24 0.52 -1.45
C LYS A 56 -15.08 1.42 -1.83
N LEU A 57 -14.87 1.61 -3.11
CA LEU A 57 -13.94 2.63 -3.57
C LEU A 57 -14.49 4.02 -3.23
N THR A 58 -13.66 4.87 -2.65
CA THR A 58 -14.00 6.26 -2.42
C THR A 58 -13.32 7.10 -3.51
N CYS A 59 -14.10 7.58 -4.46
CA CYS A 59 -13.64 8.39 -5.59
C CYS A 59 -13.82 9.88 -5.29
N GLY A 60 -12.87 10.71 -5.68
CA GLY A 60 -12.91 12.16 -5.48
C GLY A 60 -11.66 12.82 -6.02
N LYS A 61 -11.39 14.04 -5.57
CA LYS A 61 -10.20 14.80 -5.99
C LYS A 61 -9.28 15.11 -4.84
N ILE A 62 -7.99 15.08 -5.08
CA ILE A 62 -6.98 15.61 -4.16
C ILE A 62 -6.17 16.63 -4.95
N ALA A 63 -6.17 17.88 -4.47
CA ALA A 63 -5.52 19.00 -5.17
C ALA A 63 -5.92 19.09 -6.66
N GLY A 64 -7.21 18.86 -6.95
CA GLY A 64 -7.78 18.92 -8.30
C GLY A 64 -7.52 17.69 -9.18
N VAL A 65 -6.80 16.67 -8.68
CA VAL A 65 -6.48 15.43 -9.41
C VAL A 65 -7.46 14.33 -9.00
N ASP A 66 -8.03 13.61 -9.98
CA ASP A 66 -8.95 12.50 -9.71
C ASP A 66 -8.21 11.37 -8.99
N CYS A 67 -8.77 10.95 -7.84
CA CYS A 67 -8.17 9.95 -6.97
C CYS A 67 -9.23 8.93 -6.50
N VAL A 68 -8.79 7.72 -6.18
CA VAL A 68 -9.58 6.70 -5.51
C VAL A 68 -8.88 6.25 -4.25
N LEU A 69 -9.57 6.19 -3.15
CA LEU A 69 -9.10 5.60 -1.91
C LEU A 69 -9.76 4.25 -1.69
N LEU A 70 -8.99 3.31 -1.18
CA LEU A 70 -9.47 2.02 -0.74
C LEU A 70 -8.89 1.69 0.64
N SER A 71 -9.78 1.47 1.62
CA SER A 71 -9.40 1.00 2.95
C SER A 71 -9.11 -0.49 2.90
N ARG A 72 -7.83 -0.87 3.03
CA ARG A 72 -7.36 -2.25 2.91
C ARG A 72 -8.01 -3.18 3.93
N HIS A 73 -8.20 -2.72 5.15
CA HIS A 73 -8.77 -3.48 6.27
C HIS A 73 -10.27 -3.21 6.48
N ASP A 74 -10.96 -2.65 5.46
CA ASP A 74 -12.27 -1.98 5.50
C ASP A 74 -12.27 -0.70 6.37
N ARG A 75 -13.30 0.15 6.19
CA ARG A 75 -13.42 1.42 6.93
C ARG A 75 -13.63 1.25 8.42
N ASN A 76 -13.98 0.06 8.87
CA ASN A 76 -14.20 -0.28 10.27
C ASN A 76 -13.04 -1.08 10.86
N HIS A 77 -11.99 -1.29 10.10
CA HIS A 77 -10.80 -2.07 10.46
C HIS A 77 -11.15 -3.44 11.08
N THR A 78 -12.12 -4.12 10.48
CA THR A 78 -12.59 -5.43 10.95
C THR A 78 -11.96 -6.60 10.20
N THR A 79 -11.29 -6.33 9.08
CA THR A 79 -10.66 -7.33 8.23
C THR A 79 -9.19 -7.54 8.61
N PRO A 80 -8.80 -8.66 9.24
CA PRO A 80 -7.41 -8.93 9.58
C PRO A 80 -6.54 -9.12 8.33
N PRO A 81 -5.22 -8.88 8.41
CA PRO A 81 -4.32 -8.93 7.26
C PRO A 81 -4.40 -10.21 6.40
N SER A 82 -4.61 -11.37 7.04
CA SER A 82 -4.73 -12.66 6.36
C SER A 82 -6.03 -12.84 5.58
N ASN A 83 -7.05 -12.03 5.89
CA ASN A 83 -8.39 -12.15 5.29
C ASN A 83 -8.67 -11.04 4.27
N VAL A 84 -7.74 -10.11 4.09
CA VAL A 84 -7.84 -9.08 3.04
C VAL A 84 -7.89 -9.74 1.67
N ASN A 85 -8.88 -9.35 0.87
CA ASN A 85 -8.99 -9.82 -0.52
C ASN A 85 -8.07 -8.99 -1.43
N TYR A 86 -6.77 -9.19 -1.30
CA TYR A 86 -5.76 -8.41 -2.04
C TYR A 86 -5.95 -8.47 -3.56
N ARG A 87 -6.37 -9.63 -4.10
CA ARG A 87 -6.64 -9.75 -5.54
C ARG A 87 -7.81 -8.86 -5.98
N ALA A 88 -8.91 -8.90 -5.24
CA ALA A 88 -10.04 -8.02 -5.53
C ALA A 88 -9.67 -6.54 -5.34
N ASN A 89 -8.92 -6.19 -4.30
CA ASN A 89 -8.49 -4.83 -4.04
C ASN A 89 -7.70 -4.25 -5.21
N MET A 90 -6.63 -4.93 -5.60
CA MET A 90 -5.76 -4.43 -6.68
C MET A 90 -6.46 -4.47 -8.04
N LEU A 91 -7.30 -5.49 -8.30
CA LEU A 91 -8.05 -5.57 -9.54
C LEU A 91 -9.12 -4.49 -9.63
N ALA A 92 -9.84 -4.20 -8.55
CA ALA A 92 -10.83 -3.13 -8.50
C ALA A 92 -10.20 -1.76 -8.82
N LEU A 93 -9.01 -1.49 -8.29
CA LEU A 93 -8.26 -0.30 -8.63
C LEU A 93 -7.90 -0.27 -10.13
N LYS A 94 -7.36 -1.33 -10.69
CA LYS A 94 -7.05 -1.41 -12.13
C LYS A 94 -8.27 -1.20 -13.00
N GLU A 95 -9.40 -1.82 -12.66
CA GLU A 95 -10.67 -1.70 -13.39
C GLU A 95 -11.30 -0.30 -13.26
N ALA A 96 -11.07 0.37 -12.15
CA ALA A 96 -11.45 1.78 -11.98
C ALA A 96 -10.57 2.76 -12.80
N GLY A 97 -9.57 2.25 -13.55
CA GLY A 97 -8.72 3.04 -14.43
C GLY A 97 -7.40 3.51 -13.80
N CYS A 98 -6.97 2.86 -12.71
CA CYS A 98 -5.75 3.20 -11.96
C CYS A 98 -4.48 3.11 -12.81
N THR A 99 -3.73 4.18 -12.90
CA THR A 99 -2.43 4.20 -13.55
C THR A 99 -1.31 3.80 -12.58
N VAL A 100 -1.30 4.36 -11.37
CA VAL A 100 -0.27 4.12 -10.36
C VAL A 100 -0.91 3.90 -8.98
N VAL A 101 -0.19 3.26 -8.08
CA VAL A 101 -0.64 3.01 -6.71
C VAL A 101 0.41 3.51 -5.72
N ILE A 102 -0.02 4.34 -4.77
CA ILE A 102 0.76 4.67 -3.58
C ILE A 102 0.06 4.05 -2.38
N ALA A 103 0.76 3.20 -1.66
CA ALA A 103 0.26 2.58 -0.44
C ALA A 103 0.91 3.20 0.79
N THR A 104 0.19 3.23 1.91
CA THR A 104 0.76 3.50 3.22
C THR A 104 0.68 2.26 4.09
N THR A 105 1.61 2.09 5.01
CA THR A 105 1.60 0.98 5.94
C THR A 105 2.23 1.37 7.27
N ALA A 106 1.57 1.04 8.38
CA ALA A 106 2.21 1.05 9.68
C ALA A 106 3.26 -0.06 9.73
N CYS A 107 4.42 0.20 10.30
CA CYS A 107 5.50 -0.78 10.39
C CYS A 107 6.34 -0.64 11.65
N GLY A 108 6.75 -1.78 12.19
CA GLY A 108 7.76 -1.86 13.24
C GLY A 108 9.16 -1.71 12.65
N SER A 109 10.08 -1.15 13.41
CA SER A 109 11.48 -1.03 13.04
C SER A 109 12.29 -2.24 13.52
N LEU A 110 13.11 -2.77 12.63
CA LEU A 110 14.10 -3.81 12.92
C LEU A 110 15.53 -3.24 12.99
N ASN A 111 15.68 -1.91 12.91
CA ASN A 111 16.97 -1.25 12.86
C ASN A 111 16.94 0.03 13.74
N GLU A 112 17.96 0.19 14.58
CA GLU A 112 18.07 1.31 15.52
C GLU A 112 18.01 2.69 14.83
N SER A 113 18.51 2.81 13.61
CA SER A 113 18.53 4.07 12.86
C SER A 113 17.15 4.45 12.26
N TYR A 114 16.22 3.51 12.19
CA TYR A 114 14.86 3.73 11.69
C TYR A 114 13.91 3.98 12.87
N ALA A 115 13.91 5.21 13.37
CA ALA A 115 13.21 5.52 14.61
C ALA A 115 11.69 5.71 14.43
N PRO A 116 10.87 5.33 15.42
CA PRO A 116 9.45 5.66 15.43
C PRO A 116 9.20 7.14 15.21
N GLY A 117 8.17 7.45 14.42
CA GLY A 117 7.87 8.83 13.99
C GLY A 117 8.54 9.26 12.68
N GLN A 118 9.47 8.47 12.15
CA GLN A 118 10.04 8.66 10.82
C GLN A 118 9.20 7.94 9.76
N LEU A 119 9.39 8.34 8.49
CA LEU A 119 8.84 7.66 7.32
C LEU A 119 9.95 6.89 6.60
N ALA A 120 9.56 5.93 5.76
CA ALA A 120 10.46 5.25 4.86
C ALA A 120 9.80 5.02 3.51
N ILE A 121 10.51 5.31 2.42
CA ILE A 121 10.06 4.99 1.06
C ILE A 121 10.64 3.62 0.71
N LEU A 122 9.78 2.59 0.70
CA LEU A 122 10.23 1.21 0.54
C LEU A 122 10.90 0.99 -0.83
N ASP A 123 11.97 0.20 -0.85
CA ASP A 123 12.70 -0.16 -2.08
C ASP A 123 12.73 -1.66 -2.36
N ASP A 124 12.56 -2.51 -1.33
CA ASP A 124 12.53 -3.95 -1.50
C ASP A 124 11.69 -4.62 -0.40
N PHE A 125 11.36 -5.90 -0.56
CA PHE A 125 10.62 -6.67 0.42
C PHE A 125 11.13 -8.10 0.59
N ILE A 126 10.83 -8.68 1.76
CA ILE A 126 10.98 -10.11 2.06
C ILE A 126 9.58 -10.63 2.40
N ASP A 127 9.10 -11.61 1.66
CA ASP A 127 7.79 -12.22 1.93
C ASP A 127 7.91 -13.40 2.91
N ARG A 128 7.23 -13.28 4.04
CA ARG A 128 7.07 -14.32 5.05
C ARG A 128 5.59 -14.64 5.32
N THR A 129 4.71 -14.25 4.40
CA THR A 129 3.30 -14.66 4.43
C THR A 129 3.15 -16.13 4.04
N THR A 130 2.10 -16.80 4.51
CA THR A 130 1.97 -18.26 4.35
C THR A 130 0.60 -18.73 3.87
N LYS A 131 -0.42 -17.88 3.92
CA LYS A 131 -1.81 -18.26 3.64
C LYS A 131 -2.45 -17.49 2.48
N ARG A 132 -1.73 -16.54 1.91
CA ARG A 132 -2.28 -15.60 0.92
C ARG A 132 -2.06 -16.10 -0.50
N THR A 133 -3.06 -15.92 -1.35
CA THR A 133 -2.87 -16.09 -2.78
C THR A 133 -2.13 -14.87 -3.32
N GLN A 134 -0.99 -15.11 -3.95
CA GLN A 134 -0.03 -14.06 -4.34
C GLN A 134 0.02 -13.80 -5.84
N THR A 135 -0.91 -14.34 -6.61
CA THR A 135 -0.88 -14.22 -8.08
C THR A 135 -2.27 -14.20 -8.68
N TYR A 136 -2.41 -13.55 -9.81
CA TYR A 136 -3.56 -13.67 -10.71
C TYR A 136 -3.43 -14.85 -11.68
N PHE A 137 -2.22 -15.36 -11.86
CA PHE A 137 -1.86 -16.41 -12.83
C PHE A 137 -1.90 -17.80 -12.18
N ASP A 138 -2.96 -18.10 -11.45
CA ASP A 138 -3.19 -19.37 -10.76
C ASP A 138 -4.03 -20.37 -11.57
N GLY A 139 -4.40 -19.99 -12.81
CA GLY A 139 -5.23 -20.81 -13.70
C GLY A 139 -6.73 -20.77 -13.39
N SER A 140 -7.19 -20.00 -12.40
CA SER A 140 -8.62 -19.85 -12.10
C SER A 140 -9.38 -19.04 -13.16
N HIS A 141 -8.71 -18.09 -13.82
CA HIS A 141 -9.24 -17.23 -14.87
C HIS A 141 -8.29 -17.17 -16.08
N PRO A 142 -8.06 -18.31 -16.77
CA PRO A 142 -7.04 -18.38 -17.81
C PRO A 142 -7.37 -17.53 -19.05
N GLU A 143 -8.64 -17.25 -19.28
CA GLU A 143 -9.13 -16.37 -20.36
C GLU A 143 -8.69 -14.92 -20.19
N ARG A 144 -8.43 -14.49 -18.96
CA ARG A 144 -8.06 -13.12 -18.61
C ARG A 144 -6.57 -12.97 -18.31
N PHE A 145 -6.04 -13.85 -17.49
CA PHE A 145 -4.66 -13.74 -16.99
C PHE A 145 -3.70 -14.78 -17.58
N GLY A 146 -4.22 -15.81 -18.24
CA GLY A 146 -3.40 -16.96 -18.61
C GLY A 146 -3.19 -17.91 -17.42
N ARG A 147 -2.18 -18.79 -17.50
CA ARG A 147 -2.01 -19.85 -16.51
C ARG A 147 -0.83 -19.67 -15.58
N ILE A 148 0.29 -19.25 -16.12
CA ILE A 148 1.54 -19.13 -15.34
C ILE A 148 2.25 -17.84 -15.74
N CYS A 149 2.69 -17.07 -14.73
CA CYS A 149 3.52 -15.89 -14.92
C CYS A 149 4.72 -15.97 -13.96
N HIS A 150 5.93 -15.88 -14.50
CA HIS A 150 7.15 -15.78 -13.72
C HIS A 150 7.61 -14.33 -13.67
N MET A 151 6.90 -13.52 -12.86
CA MET A 151 7.14 -12.09 -12.75
C MET A 151 8.49 -11.80 -12.06
N PRO A 152 9.45 -11.14 -12.72
CA PRO A 152 10.66 -10.69 -12.07
C PRO A 152 10.36 -9.55 -11.10
N MET A 153 10.70 -9.72 -9.82
CA MET A 153 10.36 -8.78 -8.76
C MET A 153 11.43 -7.70 -8.50
N TYR A 154 12.52 -7.67 -9.22
CA TYR A 154 13.48 -6.57 -9.12
C TYR A 154 13.37 -5.62 -10.32
N PRO A 155 13.31 -4.29 -10.11
CA PRO A 155 13.05 -3.62 -8.83
C PRO A 155 11.63 -3.95 -8.31
N ALA A 156 11.48 -4.03 -6.97
CA ALA A 156 10.21 -4.45 -6.35
C ALA A 156 9.14 -3.36 -6.42
N PHE A 157 9.56 -2.10 -6.33
CA PHE A 157 8.72 -0.90 -6.38
C PHE A 157 9.09 -0.04 -7.60
N SER A 158 8.17 0.84 -8.05
CA SER A 158 8.46 1.77 -9.15
C SER A 158 9.48 2.82 -8.72
N GLU A 159 10.63 2.83 -9.38
CA GLU A 159 11.70 3.80 -9.10
C GLU A 159 11.28 5.22 -9.43
N GLU A 160 10.47 5.42 -10.48
CA GLU A 160 9.95 6.73 -10.87
C GLU A 160 9.01 7.29 -9.80
N LEU A 161 8.09 6.46 -9.28
CA LEU A 161 7.16 6.87 -8.24
C LEU A 161 7.86 7.10 -6.90
N ARG A 162 8.85 6.25 -6.57
CA ARG A 162 9.71 6.43 -5.40
C ARG A 162 10.50 7.74 -5.48
N ALA A 163 11.07 8.06 -6.64
CA ALA A 163 11.84 9.30 -6.84
C ALA A 163 10.98 10.54 -6.57
N ILE A 164 9.72 10.56 -7.03
CA ILE A 164 8.78 11.65 -6.76
C ILE A 164 8.49 11.77 -5.25
N LEU A 165 8.21 10.65 -4.58
CA LEU A 165 7.96 10.63 -3.12
C LEU A 165 9.19 11.10 -2.32
N ILE A 166 10.39 10.66 -2.69
CA ILE A 166 11.66 11.04 -2.04
C ILE A 166 11.89 12.55 -2.19
N ALA A 167 11.72 13.09 -3.40
CA ALA A 167 11.86 14.52 -3.65
C ALA A 167 10.86 15.34 -2.81
N GLU A 168 9.61 14.86 -2.70
CA GLU A 168 8.60 15.53 -1.87
C GLU A 168 8.92 15.48 -0.37
N CYS A 169 9.41 14.33 0.13
CA CYS A 169 9.88 14.24 1.50
C CYS A 169 11.00 15.25 1.81
N GLN A 170 11.91 15.48 0.85
CA GLN A 170 12.99 16.48 0.96
C GLN A 170 12.44 17.90 0.95
N GLU A 171 11.53 18.23 0.04
CA GLU A 171 10.91 19.56 -0.03
C GLU A 171 10.13 19.92 1.23
N LEU A 172 9.44 18.96 1.81
CA LEU A 172 8.70 19.11 3.06
C LEU A 172 9.58 19.01 4.31
N ALA A 173 10.90 18.83 4.16
CA ALA A 173 11.87 18.63 5.24
C ALA A 173 11.43 17.55 6.24
N LEU A 174 10.82 16.45 5.76
CA LEU A 174 10.40 15.35 6.60
C LEU A 174 11.59 14.52 7.10
N SER A 175 11.47 13.95 8.29
CA SER A 175 12.40 12.94 8.75
C SER A 175 12.04 11.59 8.11
N PHE A 176 12.86 11.11 7.17
CA PHE A 176 12.56 9.90 6.41
C PHE A 176 13.82 9.15 5.96
N HIS A 177 13.62 7.92 5.51
CA HIS A 177 14.61 7.08 4.84
C HIS A 177 14.20 6.88 3.38
N ASP A 178 15.12 7.09 2.46
CA ASP A 178 14.90 6.95 1.02
C ASP A 178 14.90 5.48 0.55
N LYS A 179 15.30 4.56 1.42
CA LYS A 179 15.32 3.11 1.20
C LYS A 179 14.91 2.37 2.46
N ALA A 180 14.21 1.28 2.31
CA ALA A 180 13.97 0.32 3.37
C ALA A 180 13.48 -1.01 2.79
N THR A 181 14.20 -2.08 3.06
CA THR A 181 13.69 -3.44 2.86
C THR A 181 12.73 -3.80 3.98
N ILE A 182 11.49 -4.15 3.62
CA ILE A 182 10.45 -4.52 4.58
C ILE A 182 10.19 -6.02 4.55
N VAL A 183 10.08 -6.66 5.72
CA VAL A 183 9.57 -8.03 5.81
C VAL A 183 8.06 -8.01 6.07
N SER A 184 7.30 -8.69 5.22
CA SER A 184 5.86 -8.90 5.44
C SER A 184 5.60 -10.23 6.09
N ILE A 185 5.01 -10.22 7.29
CA ILE A 185 4.59 -11.42 8.01
C ILE A 185 3.08 -11.67 7.87
N GLU A 186 2.65 -12.88 8.17
CA GLU A 186 1.24 -13.26 8.03
C GLU A 186 0.31 -12.44 8.94
N GLY A 187 0.69 -12.20 10.17
CA GLY A 187 -0.19 -11.62 11.18
C GLY A 187 -1.34 -12.57 11.58
N PRO A 188 -2.36 -12.11 12.36
CA PRO A 188 -2.47 -10.78 12.96
C PRO A 188 -1.60 -10.58 14.21
N ARG A 189 -0.92 -11.63 14.71
CA ARG A 189 0.00 -11.50 15.85
C ARG A 189 1.28 -10.76 15.44
N PHE A 190 1.85 -10.02 16.36
CA PHE A 190 3.19 -9.49 16.22
C PHE A 190 4.25 -10.59 16.28
N SER A 191 5.49 -10.26 15.93
CA SER A 191 6.61 -11.19 15.96
C SER A 191 6.94 -11.66 17.37
N SER A 192 7.46 -12.87 17.49
CA SER A 192 8.25 -13.23 18.67
C SER A 192 9.64 -12.57 18.58
N ARG A 193 10.34 -12.43 19.71
CA ARG A 193 11.70 -11.86 19.71
C ARG A 193 12.69 -12.66 18.84
N ALA A 194 12.54 -13.97 18.78
CA ALA A 194 13.37 -14.82 17.94
C ALA A 194 13.11 -14.57 16.45
N GLU A 195 11.84 -14.40 16.05
CA GLU A 195 11.48 -14.01 14.68
C GLU A 195 12.04 -12.64 14.33
N SER A 196 11.84 -11.64 15.20
CA SER A 196 12.35 -10.29 15.00
C SER A 196 13.86 -10.26 14.81
N LYS A 197 14.64 -10.94 15.68
CA LYS A 197 16.08 -11.09 15.52
C LYS A 197 16.49 -11.85 14.25
N SER A 198 15.70 -12.81 13.82
CA SER A 198 15.91 -13.52 12.55
C SER A 198 15.73 -12.59 11.35
N PHE A 199 14.73 -11.72 11.38
CA PHE A 199 14.49 -10.73 10.31
C PHE A 199 15.62 -9.70 10.24
N GLN A 200 16.20 -9.30 11.37
CA GLN A 200 17.41 -8.46 11.38
C GLN A 200 18.60 -9.14 10.68
N GLN A 201 18.78 -10.46 10.88
CA GLN A 201 19.82 -11.23 10.18
C GLN A 201 19.58 -11.32 8.67
N MET A 202 18.34 -11.21 8.22
CA MET A 202 17.97 -11.09 6.80
C MET A 202 18.20 -9.67 6.25
N HIS A 203 18.73 -8.75 7.04
CA HIS A 203 18.92 -7.34 6.70
C HIS A 203 17.61 -6.60 6.40
N ALA A 204 16.47 -7.04 6.94
CA ALA A 204 15.24 -6.28 6.91
C ALA A 204 15.36 -5.06 7.83
N HIS A 205 14.90 -3.90 7.35
CA HIS A 205 14.88 -2.66 8.10
C HIS A 205 13.57 -2.48 8.86
N LEU A 206 12.47 -2.92 8.26
CA LEU A 206 11.11 -2.75 8.74
C LEU A 206 10.32 -4.05 8.67
N ILE A 207 9.22 -4.10 9.41
CA ILE A 207 8.28 -5.22 9.42
C ILE A 207 6.83 -4.73 9.35
N ASN A 208 6.02 -5.39 8.52
CA ASN A 208 4.58 -5.16 8.44
C ASN A 208 3.81 -6.45 8.13
N MET A 209 2.53 -6.31 7.77
CA MET A 209 1.66 -7.44 7.48
C MET A 209 0.97 -7.35 6.10
N THR A 210 1.24 -6.33 5.27
CA THR A 210 0.37 -6.03 4.11
C THR A 210 1.09 -5.74 2.79
N THR A 211 2.39 -5.44 2.79
CA THR A 211 3.13 -5.18 1.55
C THR A 211 3.10 -6.39 0.61
N CYS A 212 3.18 -7.61 1.15
CA CYS A 212 2.94 -8.82 0.38
C CYS A 212 1.56 -9.40 0.72
N PRO A 213 0.75 -9.77 -0.30
CA PRO A 213 1.06 -9.88 -1.73
C PRO A 213 0.76 -8.61 -2.56
N GLU A 214 0.40 -7.48 -1.94
CA GLU A 214 -0.11 -6.30 -2.63
C GLU A 214 0.86 -5.77 -3.71
N ALA A 215 2.15 -5.62 -3.38
CA ALA A 215 3.17 -5.18 -4.32
C ALA A 215 3.36 -6.17 -5.50
N VAL A 216 3.27 -7.48 -5.23
CA VAL A 216 3.35 -8.53 -6.25
C VAL A 216 2.17 -8.42 -7.21
N LEU A 217 0.96 -8.32 -6.67
CA LEU A 217 -0.28 -8.22 -7.44
C LEU A 217 -0.35 -6.93 -8.26
N ALA A 218 0.11 -5.80 -7.72
CA ALA A 218 0.22 -4.55 -8.47
C ALA A 218 1.13 -4.72 -9.69
N LYS A 219 2.27 -5.38 -9.52
CA LYS A 219 3.24 -5.62 -10.59
C LYS A 219 2.70 -6.55 -11.66
N GLU A 220 1.98 -7.61 -11.30
CA GLU A 220 1.30 -8.50 -12.23
C GLU A 220 0.19 -7.80 -13.05
N LEU A 221 -0.41 -6.74 -12.51
CA LEU A 221 -1.36 -5.89 -13.24
C LEU A 221 -0.67 -4.80 -14.09
N GLY A 222 0.65 -4.75 -14.10
CA GLY A 222 1.41 -3.72 -14.80
C GLY A 222 1.25 -2.32 -14.20
N MET A 223 0.91 -2.24 -12.91
CA MET A 223 0.71 -0.97 -12.21
C MET A 223 1.97 -0.55 -11.46
N PRO A 224 2.57 0.62 -11.77
CA PRO A 224 3.60 1.21 -10.93
C PRO A 224 3.10 1.36 -9.49
N TYR A 225 3.86 0.82 -8.54
CA TYR A 225 3.49 0.76 -7.13
C TYR A 225 4.63 1.28 -6.27
N ALA A 226 4.33 2.12 -5.28
CA ALA A 226 5.25 2.52 -4.23
C ALA A 226 4.55 2.47 -2.87
N SER A 227 5.33 2.30 -1.81
CA SER A 227 4.79 2.24 -0.45
C SER A 227 5.57 3.11 0.51
N ILE A 228 4.82 3.82 1.38
CA ILE A 228 5.31 4.68 2.44
C ILE A 228 5.15 3.92 3.76
N GLY A 229 6.26 3.53 4.36
CA GLY A 229 6.29 2.97 5.70
C GLY A 229 6.19 4.08 6.75
N ILE A 230 5.27 3.95 7.68
CA ILE A 230 5.09 4.82 8.84
C ILE A 230 5.62 4.06 10.04
N ILE A 231 6.78 4.47 10.54
CA ILE A 231 7.47 3.71 11.60
C ILE A 231 6.81 4.02 12.94
N THR A 232 6.21 3.01 13.56
CA THR A 232 5.39 3.16 14.77
C THR A 232 6.10 2.71 16.03
N ASP A 233 6.99 1.72 15.94
CA ASP A 233 7.62 1.05 17.07
C ASP A 233 8.95 0.39 16.66
N TYR A 234 9.66 -0.22 17.62
CA TYR A 234 10.88 -1.00 17.36
C TYR A 234 10.66 -2.51 17.36
N ASP A 235 9.48 -3.00 17.02
CA ASP A 235 9.12 -4.39 17.16
C ASP A 235 9.53 -4.96 18.55
N CYS A 236 9.89 -6.22 18.67
CA CYS A 236 10.20 -6.83 19.97
C CYS A 236 11.67 -7.26 20.15
N TRP A 237 12.57 -6.85 19.27
CA TRP A 237 14.00 -7.24 19.33
C TRP A 237 14.81 -6.48 20.38
N ARG A 238 14.41 -5.26 20.73
CA ARG A 238 15.12 -4.39 21.66
C ARG A 238 15.10 -4.97 23.07
N GLU A 239 16.29 -5.06 23.70
CA GLU A 239 16.46 -5.52 25.07
C GLU A 239 16.82 -4.32 25.97
N THR A 240 15.86 -3.47 26.24
CA THR A 240 16.04 -2.39 27.23
C THR A 240 15.19 -2.68 28.46
N LYS A 241 15.62 -2.18 29.65
CA LYS A 241 14.83 -2.34 30.89
C LYS A 241 13.44 -1.70 30.76
N ASP A 242 13.31 -0.73 29.89
CA ASP A 242 12.08 0.02 29.59
C ASP A 242 11.48 -0.37 28.22
N ALA A 243 11.86 -1.56 27.68
CA ALA A 243 11.27 -2.07 26.44
C ALA A 243 9.79 -2.35 26.69
N HIS A 244 8.95 -1.40 26.31
CA HIS A 244 7.53 -1.63 26.24
C HIS A 244 7.26 -2.74 25.23
N HIS A 245 6.37 -3.66 25.55
CA HIS A 245 5.85 -4.61 24.57
C HIS A 245 5.16 -3.81 23.47
N VAL A 246 5.35 -4.23 22.21
CA VAL A 246 4.56 -3.69 21.10
C VAL A 246 3.10 -4.02 21.41
N ASP A 247 2.30 -2.99 21.57
CA ASP A 247 0.86 -3.09 21.80
C ASP A 247 0.12 -2.21 20.78
N VAL A 248 -1.12 -2.56 20.53
CA VAL A 248 -1.96 -1.91 19.51
C VAL A 248 -2.19 -0.42 19.84
N GLU A 249 -2.34 -0.07 21.12
CA GLU A 249 -2.61 1.30 21.54
C GLU A 249 -1.42 2.22 21.22
N SER A 250 -0.21 1.81 21.57
CA SER A 250 1.03 2.54 21.28
C SER A 250 1.27 2.70 19.79
N VAL A 251 1.06 1.64 19.01
CA VAL A 251 1.16 1.65 17.53
C VAL A 251 0.18 2.66 16.94
N LEU A 252 -1.09 2.62 17.35
CA LEU A 252 -2.12 3.54 16.87
C LEU A 252 -1.85 4.99 17.30
N ALA A 253 -1.36 5.21 18.51
CA ALA A 253 -1.00 6.55 18.97
C ALA A 253 0.11 7.17 18.12
N MET A 254 1.18 6.39 17.84
CA MET A 254 2.28 6.84 16.98
C MET A 254 1.82 7.02 15.52
N PHE A 255 1.00 6.12 15.00
CA PHE A 255 0.41 6.26 13.67
C PHE A 255 -0.36 7.59 13.55
N ARG A 256 -1.26 7.87 14.50
CA ARG A 256 -2.03 9.13 14.56
C ARG A 256 -1.12 10.36 14.60
N ALA A 257 -0.06 10.32 15.40
CA ALA A 257 0.90 11.42 15.48
C ALA A 257 1.59 11.73 14.14
N ASN A 258 1.66 10.76 13.24
CA ASN A 258 2.28 10.91 11.92
C ASN A 258 1.28 11.20 10.79
N LEU A 259 -0.03 11.13 11.02
CA LEU A 259 -1.04 11.32 9.98
C LEU A 259 -0.91 12.66 9.25
N THR A 260 -0.72 13.75 9.97
CA THR A 260 -0.55 15.08 9.35
C THR A 260 0.64 15.11 8.40
N LYS A 261 1.76 14.46 8.75
CA LYS A 261 2.95 14.37 7.89
C LYS A 261 2.66 13.57 6.63
N VAL A 262 2.03 12.40 6.80
CA VAL A 262 1.69 11.51 5.67
C VAL A 262 0.67 12.15 4.76
N THR A 263 -0.37 12.77 5.34
CA THR A 263 -1.38 13.51 4.56
C THR A 263 -0.74 14.65 3.77
N SER A 264 0.13 15.44 4.40
CA SER A 264 0.86 16.51 3.72
C SER A 264 1.73 15.96 2.58
N LEU A 265 2.49 14.89 2.84
CA LEU A 265 3.29 14.23 1.82
C LEU A 265 2.41 13.81 0.61
N ILE A 266 1.31 13.15 0.86
CA ILE A 266 0.42 12.67 -0.19
C ILE A 266 -0.20 13.81 -0.98
N VAL A 267 -0.84 14.79 -0.30
CA VAL A 267 -1.51 15.91 -0.96
C VAL A 267 -0.55 16.69 -1.86
N ASN A 268 0.71 16.86 -1.46
CA ASN A 268 1.71 17.56 -2.26
C ASN A 268 2.34 16.67 -3.35
N THR A 269 2.40 15.35 -3.14
CA THR A 269 2.92 14.39 -4.13
C THR A 269 1.97 14.24 -5.33
N ILE A 270 0.65 14.20 -5.11
CA ILE A 270 -0.35 13.90 -6.14
C ILE A 270 -0.24 14.78 -7.38
N PRO A 271 -0.17 16.12 -7.29
CA PRO A 271 -0.02 16.95 -8.48
C PRO A 271 1.25 16.67 -9.27
N LYS A 272 2.35 16.28 -8.59
CA LYS A 272 3.63 15.93 -9.23
C LYS A 272 3.54 14.58 -9.96
N VAL A 273 2.87 13.62 -9.34
CA VAL A 273 2.57 12.33 -9.97
C VAL A 273 1.64 12.54 -11.17
N ALA A 274 0.63 13.43 -11.07
CA ALA A 274 -0.25 13.77 -12.17
C ALA A 274 0.47 14.42 -13.35
N ALA A 275 1.47 15.24 -13.08
CA ALA A 275 2.24 15.92 -14.11
C ALA A 275 3.29 15.02 -14.80
N TYR A 276 3.58 13.84 -14.25
CA TYR A 276 4.57 12.91 -14.80
C TYR A 276 3.99 12.11 -15.97
N ASP A 277 4.75 11.92 -17.04
CA ASP A 277 4.35 11.08 -18.18
C ASP A 277 4.58 9.59 -17.87
N TRP A 278 3.51 8.92 -17.43
CA TRP A 278 3.52 7.50 -17.08
C TRP A 278 3.51 6.55 -18.27
N LYS A 279 3.31 7.05 -19.50
CA LYS A 279 3.09 6.20 -20.68
C LYS A 279 4.20 5.16 -20.85
N LEU A 280 5.45 5.60 -20.87
CA LEU A 280 6.60 4.69 -21.06
C LEU A 280 6.77 3.71 -19.87
N VAL A 281 6.47 4.14 -18.66
CA VAL A 281 6.58 3.29 -17.46
C VAL A 281 5.52 2.19 -17.50
N VAL A 282 4.27 2.55 -17.82
CA VAL A 282 3.17 1.60 -17.96
C VAL A 282 3.41 0.64 -19.12
N GLU A 283 3.81 1.13 -20.29
CA GLU A 283 4.14 0.29 -21.46
C GLU A 283 5.25 -0.73 -21.12
N LYS A 284 6.30 -0.30 -20.39
CA LYS A 284 7.37 -1.20 -19.93
C LYS A 284 6.83 -2.26 -18.95
N SER A 285 5.99 -1.85 -17.99
CA SER A 285 5.39 -2.74 -17.01
C SER A 285 4.49 -3.78 -17.69
N GLU A 286 3.62 -3.37 -18.60
CA GLU A 286 2.76 -4.29 -19.37
C GLU A 286 3.56 -5.24 -20.28
N LYS A 287 4.63 -4.73 -20.90
CA LYS A 287 5.55 -5.57 -21.69
C LYS A 287 6.25 -6.59 -20.82
N LEU A 288 6.64 -6.21 -19.59
CA LEU A 288 7.26 -7.12 -18.63
C LEU A 288 6.29 -8.26 -18.28
N VAL A 289 5.03 -7.94 -17.98
CA VAL A 289 3.98 -8.94 -17.73
C VAL A 289 3.88 -9.92 -18.91
N LYS A 290 3.71 -9.39 -20.12
CA LYS A 290 3.60 -10.23 -21.35
C LYS A 290 4.80 -11.14 -21.56
N ASN A 291 6.00 -10.65 -21.31
CA ASN A 291 7.23 -11.43 -21.45
C ASN A 291 7.45 -12.47 -20.34
N SER A 292 6.67 -12.38 -19.25
CA SER A 292 6.75 -13.29 -18.11
C SER A 292 5.76 -14.44 -18.17
N LEU A 293 4.88 -14.43 -19.17
CA LEU A 293 3.88 -15.48 -19.38
C LEU A 293 4.48 -16.72 -20.06
N LEU A 294 4.01 -17.91 -19.63
CA LEU A 294 4.26 -19.21 -20.28
C LEU A 294 3.04 -19.63 -21.13
#